data_495660a6d6a1748752d375e65ec4ff65
#
_entry.id   495660a6d6a1748752d375e65ec4ff65
#
_cell.length_a   1.000
_cell.length_b   1.000
_cell.length_c   1.000
_cell.angle_alpha   90.00
_cell.angle_beta   90.00
_cell.angle_gamma   90.00
#
_symmetry.space_group_name_H-M   'P 1'
#
loop_
_entity.id
_entity.type
_entity.pdbx_description
1 polymer ?
#
loop_
_entity_poly.entity_id
_entity_poly.type
_entity_poly.pdbx_seq_one_letter_code
_entity_poly.pdbx_strand_id
1 'polypeptide(L)'
;MPEFPKKIDLKYLKEAFNEPLNFVGLVSFGVLGAYTLASAHEILPLAAGLAAETVYLVTVPASSIYRRIVDRREKQRLLKLRDQQREASIKLFDPREREAVEYLRWMKSQIYSNYKKFTNAKQIPSNILSLDQRWEDFVDLLDVYRRRKHHLRSINRQAVQNQLVQAERSVEHSKDDRERRIQQSNVEILKRRVAAFQDIERSVKLVEGQLQSIENFFGLVNDQVVTLPTPERVSSLDFEQLSDSIAMTKQMLEETSDTFAALDSHNRGIGNYELLLSNSSK
;
A
#
# COMPACT_ATOMS: atom_id res chain seq x y z
N MET A 1 19.51 -16.62 -38.36
CA MET A 1 20.38 -15.60 -37.74
C MET A 1 20.02 -15.51 -36.31
N PRO A 2 20.91 -15.65 -35.34
CA PRO A 2 20.57 -15.41 -33.92
C PRO A 2 20.28 -13.93 -33.74
N GLU A 3 19.08 -13.62 -33.27
CA GLU A 3 18.70 -12.26 -32.86
C GLU A 3 19.63 -11.82 -31.74
N PHE A 4 20.36 -10.73 -31.97
CA PHE A 4 21.14 -10.07 -30.94
C PHE A 4 20.22 -9.66 -29.76
N PRO A 5 20.63 -9.85 -28.50
CA PRO A 5 19.80 -9.63 -27.36
C PRO A 5 19.36 -8.17 -27.32
N LYS A 6 18.04 -7.96 -27.28
CA LYS A 6 17.41 -6.67 -26.89
C LYS A 6 18.11 -6.16 -25.63
N LYS A 7 18.37 -4.85 -25.57
CA LYS A 7 19.05 -4.09 -24.50
C LYS A 7 19.09 -4.85 -23.17
N ILE A 8 20.30 -5.10 -22.67
CA ILE A 8 20.52 -5.73 -21.37
C ILE A 8 19.95 -4.77 -20.33
N ASP A 9 18.89 -5.18 -19.66
CA ASP A 9 18.28 -4.41 -18.58
C ASP A 9 19.16 -4.59 -17.33
N LEU A 10 19.67 -3.49 -16.81
CA LEU A 10 20.53 -3.42 -15.62
C LEU A 10 19.96 -4.17 -14.40
N LYS A 11 18.65 -4.26 -14.30
CA LYS A 11 17.96 -5.02 -13.26
C LYS A 11 18.33 -6.49 -13.27
N TYR A 12 18.17 -7.16 -14.43
CA TYR A 12 18.46 -8.60 -14.55
C TYR A 12 19.94 -8.90 -14.46
N LEU A 13 20.79 -7.97 -14.93
CA LEU A 13 22.24 -8.09 -14.82
C LEU A 13 22.68 -8.03 -13.33
N LYS A 14 22.14 -7.11 -12.55
CA LYS A 14 22.42 -7.01 -11.12
C LYS A 14 21.97 -8.25 -10.35
N GLU A 15 20.78 -8.77 -10.66
CA GLU A 15 20.28 -9.99 -10.04
C GLU A 15 21.13 -11.21 -10.42
N ALA A 16 21.53 -11.34 -11.70
CA ALA A 16 22.40 -12.44 -12.14
C ALA A 16 23.78 -12.39 -11.48
N PHE A 17 24.35 -11.20 -11.31
CA PHE A 17 25.63 -11.02 -10.63
C PHE A 17 25.54 -11.44 -9.15
N ASN A 18 24.43 -11.15 -8.46
CA ASN A 18 24.20 -11.49 -7.06
C ASN A 18 23.66 -12.91 -6.84
N GLU A 19 23.48 -13.72 -7.89
CA GLU A 19 23.05 -15.11 -7.71
C GLU A 19 24.12 -15.91 -6.94
N PRO A 20 23.71 -16.71 -5.95
CA PRO A 20 24.67 -17.46 -5.13
C PRO A 20 25.53 -18.43 -5.94
N LEU A 21 25.01 -18.99 -7.03
CA LEU A 21 25.79 -19.84 -7.94
C LEU A 21 26.90 -19.07 -8.65
N ASN A 22 26.62 -17.84 -9.08
CA ASN A 22 27.61 -16.96 -9.67
C ASN A 22 28.68 -16.56 -8.67
N PHE A 23 28.29 -16.21 -7.46
CA PHE A 23 29.21 -15.87 -6.38
C PHE A 23 30.14 -17.04 -6.04
N VAL A 24 29.62 -18.27 -5.94
CA VAL A 24 30.42 -19.47 -5.71
C VAL A 24 31.40 -19.71 -6.88
N GLY A 25 30.96 -19.50 -8.13
CA GLY A 25 31.80 -19.59 -9.32
C GLY A 25 32.96 -18.60 -9.28
N LEU A 26 32.66 -17.31 -9.02
CA LEU A 26 33.66 -16.25 -8.91
C LEU A 26 34.70 -16.52 -7.81
N VAL A 27 34.24 -16.92 -6.63
CA VAL A 27 35.16 -17.26 -5.52
C VAL A 27 36.02 -18.46 -5.88
N SER A 28 35.46 -19.52 -6.49
CA SER A 28 36.20 -20.71 -6.87
C SER A 28 37.27 -20.41 -7.91
N PHE A 29 36.95 -19.67 -8.98
CA PHE A 29 37.90 -19.24 -9.99
C PHE A 29 38.94 -18.26 -9.42
N GLY A 30 38.54 -17.37 -8.48
CA GLY A 30 39.47 -16.47 -7.82
C GLY A 30 40.51 -17.20 -6.97
N VAL A 31 40.07 -18.18 -6.17
CA VAL A 31 40.97 -18.99 -5.33
C VAL A 31 41.87 -19.86 -6.19
N LEU A 32 41.34 -20.54 -7.22
CA LEU A 32 42.11 -21.37 -8.11
C LEU A 32 43.14 -20.52 -8.88
N GLY A 33 42.72 -19.37 -9.39
CA GLY A 33 43.62 -18.46 -10.13
C GLY A 33 44.70 -17.86 -9.26
N ALA A 34 44.42 -17.52 -8.00
CA ALA A 34 45.44 -17.05 -7.05
C ALA A 34 46.45 -18.17 -6.73
N TYR A 35 45.98 -19.40 -6.54
CA TYR A 35 46.84 -20.55 -6.29
C TYR A 35 47.75 -20.84 -7.46
N THR A 36 47.26 -20.89 -8.72
CA THR A 36 48.06 -21.18 -9.91
C THR A 36 49.01 -20.03 -10.24
N LEU A 37 48.66 -18.80 -10.00
CA LEU A 37 49.54 -17.64 -10.17
C LEU A 37 50.70 -17.71 -9.15
N ALA A 38 50.44 -18.10 -7.92
CA ALA A 38 51.48 -18.20 -6.88
C ALA A 38 52.41 -19.40 -7.08
N SER A 39 51.88 -20.56 -7.54
CA SER A 39 52.64 -21.81 -7.66
C SER A 39 53.26 -22.07 -9.02
N ALA A 40 52.58 -21.71 -10.10
CA ALA A 40 53.01 -22.04 -11.47
C ALA A 40 53.20 -20.82 -12.37
N HIS A 41 52.98 -19.59 -11.90
CA HIS A 41 53.00 -18.33 -12.67
C HIS A 41 52.06 -18.35 -13.90
N GLU A 42 50.98 -19.15 -13.84
CA GLU A 42 50.01 -19.27 -14.93
C GLU A 42 48.80 -18.36 -14.69
N ILE A 43 48.51 -17.52 -15.69
CA ILE A 43 47.34 -16.59 -15.67
C ILE A 43 46.12 -17.23 -16.34
N LEU A 44 46.27 -18.38 -16.99
CA LEU A 44 45.20 -19.02 -17.78
C LEU A 44 43.91 -19.29 -17.01
N PRO A 45 43.92 -19.80 -15.78
CA PRO A 45 42.67 -20.03 -15.03
C PRO A 45 41.94 -18.77 -14.66
N LEU A 46 42.63 -17.66 -14.38
CA LEU A 46 42.01 -16.35 -14.13
C LEU A 46 41.34 -15.80 -15.39
N ALA A 47 42.03 -15.90 -16.56
CA ALA A 47 41.47 -15.47 -17.82
C ALA A 47 40.24 -16.30 -18.23
N ALA A 48 40.28 -17.61 -18.00
CA ALA A 48 39.16 -18.51 -18.24
C ALA A 48 37.97 -18.18 -17.34
N GLY A 49 38.19 -17.86 -16.05
CA GLY A 49 37.14 -17.43 -15.12
C GLY A 49 36.47 -16.13 -15.57
N LEU A 50 37.25 -15.12 -15.98
CA LEU A 50 36.70 -13.85 -16.48
C LEU A 50 35.91 -14.03 -17.78
N ALA A 51 36.39 -14.89 -18.68
CA ALA A 51 35.68 -15.20 -19.93
C ALA A 51 34.34 -15.91 -19.62
N ALA A 52 34.34 -16.90 -18.72
CA ALA A 52 33.13 -17.60 -18.30
C ALA A 52 32.11 -16.66 -17.66
N GLU A 53 32.56 -15.76 -16.77
CA GLU A 53 31.73 -14.73 -16.14
C GLU A 53 31.12 -13.80 -17.18
N THR A 54 31.89 -13.34 -18.13
CA THR A 54 31.41 -12.46 -19.20
C THR A 54 30.31 -13.14 -20.02
N VAL A 55 30.54 -14.41 -20.41
CA VAL A 55 29.52 -15.20 -21.13
C VAL A 55 28.30 -15.41 -20.29
N TYR A 56 28.43 -15.70 -18.99
CA TYR A 56 27.33 -15.86 -18.06
C TYR A 56 26.48 -14.58 -17.96
N LEU A 57 27.11 -13.43 -17.72
CA LEU A 57 26.43 -12.13 -17.56
C LEU A 57 25.78 -11.62 -18.86
N VAL A 58 26.22 -12.09 -20.02
CA VAL A 58 25.57 -11.77 -21.30
C VAL A 58 24.40 -12.72 -21.59
N THR A 59 24.55 -14.01 -21.33
CA THR A 59 23.60 -15.03 -21.78
C THR A 59 22.45 -15.22 -20.78
N VAL A 60 22.74 -15.27 -19.48
CA VAL A 60 21.72 -15.58 -18.44
C VAL A 60 20.69 -14.46 -18.30
N PRO A 61 21.06 -13.18 -18.17
CA PRO A 61 20.07 -12.08 -18.11
C PRO A 61 19.27 -11.89 -19.41
N ALA A 62 19.81 -12.36 -20.55
CA ALA A 62 19.10 -12.32 -21.83
C ALA A 62 18.03 -13.42 -21.93
N SER A 63 18.14 -14.50 -21.15
CA SER A 63 17.22 -15.64 -21.18
C SER A 63 15.82 -15.25 -20.68
N SER A 64 14.79 -15.55 -21.48
CA SER A 64 13.39 -15.33 -21.10
C SER A 64 12.96 -16.13 -19.87
N ILE A 65 13.56 -17.31 -19.66
CA ILE A 65 13.28 -18.18 -18.50
C ILE A 65 13.82 -17.52 -17.24
N TYR A 66 15.06 -17.03 -17.28
CA TYR A 66 15.68 -16.34 -16.15
C TYR A 66 14.89 -15.09 -15.74
N ARG A 67 14.51 -14.25 -16.71
CA ARG A 67 13.70 -13.05 -16.47
C ARG A 67 12.38 -13.40 -15.78
N ARG A 68 11.69 -14.45 -16.23
CA ARG A 68 10.45 -14.93 -15.56
C ARG A 68 10.68 -15.37 -14.12
N ILE A 69 11.82 -16.00 -13.84
CA ILE A 69 12.15 -16.44 -12.46
C ILE A 69 12.41 -15.21 -11.58
N VAL A 70 13.21 -14.25 -12.05
CA VAL A 70 13.51 -13.00 -11.33
C VAL A 70 12.22 -12.23 -11.05
N ASP A 71 11.37 -12.02 -12.07
CA ASP A 71 10.10 -11.31 -11.92
C ASP A 71 9.15 -12.03 -10.94
N ARG A 72 9.11 -13.37 -10.95
CA ARG A 72 8.35 -14.15 -9.97
C ARG A 72 8.88 -13.97 -8.54
N ARG A 73 10.21 -14.03 -8.36
CA ARG A 73 10.84 -13.83 -7.05
C ARG A 73 10.57 -12.42 -6.53
N GLU A 74 10.71 -11.41 -7.38
CA GLU A 74 10.41 -10.02 -7.02
C GLU A 74 8.96 -9.83 -6.63
N LYS A 75 8.03 -10.35 -7.45
CA LYS A 75 6.59 -10.32 -7.13
C LYS A 75 6.30 -10.98 -5.79
N GLN A 76 6.89 -12.16 -5.51
CA GLN A 76 6.72 -12.84 -4.23
C GLN A 76 7.33 -12.04 -3.06
N ARG A 77 8.48 -11.40 -3.27
CA ARG A 77 9.10 -10.52 -2.26
C ARG A 77 8.21 -9.32 -1.95
N LEU A 78 7.67 -8.65 -2.97
CA LEU A 78 6.75 -7.52 -2.81
C LEU A 78 5.45 -7.94 -2.09
N LEU A 79 4.88 -9.09 -2.44
CA LEU A 79 3.71 -9.64 -1.74
C LEU A 79 4.00 -9.89 -0.26
N LYS A 80 5.12 -10.54 0.07
CA LYS A 80 5.52 -10.77 1.46
C LYS A 80 5.73 -9.48 2.25
N LEU A 81 6.37 -8.48 1.64
CA LEU A 81 6.55 -7.17 2.27
C LEU A 81 5.21 -6.48 2.53
N ARG A 82 4.29 -6.54 1.56
CA ARG A 82 2.94 -6.00 1.72
C ARG A 82 2.18 -6.70 2.85
N ASP A 83 2.26 -8.02 2.90
CA ASP A 83 1.63 -8.81 3.97
C ASP A 83 2.22 -8.48 5.35
N GLN A 84 3.54 -8.33 5.44
CA GLN A 84 4.21 -7.92 6.69
C GLN A 84 3.78 -6.50 7.12
N GLN A 85 3.71 -5.55 6.18
CA GLN A 85 3.23 -4.20 6.46
C GLN A 85 1.78 -4.20 6.93
N ARG A 86 0.92 -5.01 6.30
CA ARG A 86 -0.49 -5.14 6.68
C ARG A 86 -0.64 -5.74 8.07
N GLU A 87 0.08 -6.81 8.40
CA GLU A 87 0.07 -7.40 9.75
C GLU A 87 0.62 -6.41 10.81
N ALA A 88 1.61 -5.59 10.45
CA ALA A 88 2.10 -4.53 11.33
C ALA A 88 1.02 -3.44 11.55
N SER A 89 0.28 -3.06 10.51
CA SER A 89 -0.85 -2.11 10.63
C SER A 89 -1.97 -2.66 11.51
N ILE A 90 -2.34 -3.94 11.35
CA ILE A 90 -3.38 -4.60 12.16
C ILE A 90 -3.03 -4.57 13.65
N LYS A 91 -1.75 -4.71 14.01
CA LYS A 91 -1.31 -4.63 15.42
C LYS A 91 -1.54 -3.25 16.05
N LEU A 92 -1.59 -2.21 15.23
CA LEU A 92 -1.85 -0.83 15.67
C LEU A 92 -3.34 -0.50 15.77
N PHE A 93 -4.23 -1.38 15.32
CA PHE A 93 -5.68 -1.18 15.37
C PHE A 93 -6.21 -1.28 16.79
N ASP A 94 -7.31 -0.59 17.04
CA ASP A 94 -8.05 -0.71 18.29
C ASP A 94 -8.61 -2.14 18.45
N PRO A 95 -8.88 -2.60 19.69
CA PRO A 95 -9.39 -3.96 19.92
C PRO A 95 -10.64 -4.31 19.09
N ARG A 96 -11.60 -3.38 18.94
CA ARG A 96 -12.79 -3.58 18.10
C ARG A 96 -12.47 -3.68 16.61
N GLU A 97 -11.55 -2.87 16.13
CA GLU A 97 -11.09 -2.87 14.74
C GLU A 97 -10.36 -4.18 14.41
N ARG A 98 -9.53 -4.68 15.33
CA ARG A 98 -8.88 -5.99 15.19
C ARG A 98 -9.87 -7.13 15.17
N GLU A 99 -10.88 -7.07 16.04
CA GLU A 99 -11.96 -8.06 16.07
C GLU A 99 -12.71 -8.12 14.74
N ALA A 100 -13.01 -6.98 14.12
CA ALA A 100 -13.66 -6.93 12.80
C ALA A 100 -12.77 -7.57 11.70
N VAL A 101 -11.46 -7.30 11.70
CA VAL A 101 -10.51 -7.89 10.74
C VAL A 101 -10.43 -9.41 10.93
N GLU A 102 -10.31 -9.88 12.16
CA GLU A 102 -10.23 -11.32 12.46
C GLU A 102 -11.56 -12.03 12.19
N TYR A 103 -12.68 -11.37 12.44
CA TYR A 103 -14.00 -11.89 12.11
C TYR A 103 -14.17 -12.13 10.60
N LEU A 104 -13.78 -11.17 9.76
CA LEU A 104 -13.80 -11.35 8.30
C LEU A 104 -12.81 -12.41 7.83
N ARG A 105 -11.63 -12.49 8.45
CA ARG A 105 -10.64 -13.55 8.18
C ARG A 105 -11.20 -14.93 8.49
N TRP A 106 -11.86 -15.07 9.64
CA TRP A 106 -12.55 -16.29 10.05
C TRP A 106 -13.69 -16.62 9.09
N MET A 107 -14.56 -15.65 8.76
CA MET A 107 -15.69 -15.85 7.84
C MET A 107 -15.21 -16.31 6.47
N LYS A 108 -14.15 -15.71 5.91
CA LYS A 108 -13.52 -16.17 4.68
C LYS A 108 -13.10 -17.64 4.75
N SER A 109 -12.45 -18.04 5.83
CA SER A 109 -12.06 -19.43 6.05
C SER A 109 -13.26 -20.38 6.10
N GLN A 110 -14.35 -19.96 6.76
CA GLN A 110 -15.60 -20.72 6.81
C GLN A 110 -16.24 -20.85 5.41
N ILE A 111 -16.29 -19.78 4.64
CA ILE A 111 -16.79 -19.79 3.26
C ILE A 111 -16.00 -20.83 2.43
N TYR A 112 -14.67 -20.82 2.48
CA TYR A 112 -13.84 -21.76 1.75
C TYR A 112 -14.07 -23.22 2.19
N SER A 113 -14.16 -23.46 3.49
CA SER A 113 -14.42 -24.78 4.07
C SER A 113 -15.80 -25.31 3.68
N ASN A 114 -16.83 -24.48 3.85
CA ASN A 114 -18.22 -24.83 3.55
C ASN A 114 -18.40 -25.07 2.03
N TYR A 115 -17.82 -24.22 1.19
CA TYR A 115 -17.88 -24.43 -0.25
C TYR A 115 -17.30 -25.76 -0.66
N LYS A 116 -16.11 -26.13 -0.19
CA LYS A 116 -15.49 -27.44 -0.46
C LYS A 116 -16.35 -28.60 0.03
N LYS A 117 -16.90 -28.46 1.24
CA LYS A 117 -17.71 -29.51 1.88
C LYS A 117 -19.03 -29.77 1.14
N PHE A 118 -19.75 -28.70 0.75
CA PHE A 118 -21.08 -28.82 0.20
C PHE A 118 -21.09 -29.06 -1.30
N THR A 119 -20.11 -28.55 -2.05
CA THR A 119 -20.04 -28.74 -3.51
C THR A 119 -19.21 -29.97 -3.93
N ASN A 120 -18.48 -30.61 -3.00
CA ASN A 120 -17.47 -31.64 -3.33
C ASN A 120 -16.48 -31.19 -4.40
N ALA A 121 -16.31 -29.88 -4.57
CA ALA A 121 -15.46 -29.31 -5.60
C ALA A 121 -13.97 -29.49 -5.25
N LYS A 122 -13.21 -29.99 -6.23
CA LYS A 122 -11.75 -30.09 -6.09
C LYS A 122 -11.05 -28.74 -6.08
N GLN A 123 -11.67 -27.72 -6.68
CA GLN A 123 -11.12 -26.38 -6.79
C GLN A 123 -12.16 -25.33 -6.39
N ILE A 124 -11.72 -24.28 -5.74
CA ILE A 124 -12.54 -23.12 -5.39
C ILE A 124 -12.56 -22.18 -6.61
N PRO A 125 -13.72 -21.70 -7.06
CA PRO A 125 -13.83 -20.74 -8.17
C PRO A 125 -13.07 -19.43 -7.89
N SER A 126 -12.63 -18.78 -8.95
CA SER A 126 -11.85 -17.53 -8.87
C SER A 126 -12.61 -16.38 -8.19
N ASN A 127 -13.94 -16.33 -8.37
CA ASN A 127 -14.79 -15.33 -7.71
C ASN A 127 -14.76 -15.51 -6.17
N ILE A 128 -14.86 -16.73 -5.64
CA ILE A 128 -14.72 -16.97 -4.19
C ILE A 128 -13.29 -16.69 -3.73
N LEU A 129 -12.28 -17.07 -4.52
CA LEU A 129 -10.88 -16.72 -4.20
C LEU A 129 -10.64 -15.21 -4.16
N SER A 130 -11.45 -14.41 -4.86
CA SER A 130 -11.34 -12.95 -4.79
C SER A 130 -11.68 -12.38 -3.41
N LEU A 131 -12.30 -13.15 -2.51
CA LEU A 131 -12.49 -12.76 -1.11
C LEU A 131 -11.17 -12.49 -0.37
N ASP A 132 -10.06 -13.11 -0.80
CA ASP A 132 -8.74 -12.76 -0.28
C ASP A 132 -8.43 -11.28 -0.53
N GLN A 133 -8.65 -10.83 -1.77
CA GLN A 133 -8.44 -9.43 -2.13
C GLN A 133 -9.43 -8.50 -1.41
N ARG A 134 -10.70 -8.91 -1.21
CA ARG A 134 -11.70 -8.10 -0.48
C ARG A 134 -11.33 -7.93 0.99
N TRP A 135 -10.82 -8.99 1.62
CA TRP A 135 -10.30 -8.91 2.98
C TRP A 135 -9.09 -7.94 3.06
N GLU A 136 -8.18 -8.00 2.09
CA GLU A 136 -7.06 -7.07 2.02
C GLU A 136 -7.53 -5.62 1.84
N ASP A 137 -8.49 -5.39 0.94
CA ASP A 137 -9.10 -4.08 0.71
C ASP A 137 -9.76 -3.53 1.99
N PHE A 138 -10.43 -4.41 2.77
CA PHE A 138 -11.01 -4.04 4.06
C PHE A 138 -9.97 -3.53 5.04
N VAL A 139 -8.85 -4.26 5.19
CA VAL A 139 -7.76 -3.87 6.11
C VAL A 139 -7.14 -2.54 5.69
N ASP A 140 -6.87 -2.37 4.39
CA ASP A 140 -6.27 -1.15 3.84
C ASP A 140 -7.21 0.06 4.04
N LEU A 141 -8.51 -0.09 3.78
CA LEU A 141 -9.53 0.95 4.01
C LEU A 141 -9.71 1.27 5.50
N LEU A 142 -9.66 0.26 6.38
CA LEU A 142 -9.76 0.45 7.81
C LEU A 142 -8.58 1.26 8.37
N ASP A 143 -7.36 1.04 7.86
CA ASP A 143 -6.20 1.85 8.23
C ASP A 143 -6.35 3.32 7.79
N VAL A 144 -6.86 3.56 6.58
CA VAL A 144 -7.16 4.92 6.09
C VAL A 144 -8.24 5.58 6.95
N TYR A 145 -9.34 4.86 7.24
CA TYR A 145 -10.42 5.32 8.09
C TYR A 145 -9.90 5.75 9.46
N ARG A 146 -9.11 4.91 10.11
CA ARG A 146 -8.53 5.17 11.44
C ARG A 146 -7.66 6.43 11.42
N ARG A 147 -6.74 6.56 10.46
CA ARG A 147 -5.86 7.74 10.35
C ARG A 147 -6.65 9.02 10.16
N ARG A 148 -7.62 9.03 9.23
CA ARG A 148 -8.46 10.20 8.97
C ARG A 148 -9.35 10.56 10.15
N LYS A 149 -9.95 9.56 10.82
CA LYS A 149 -10.78 9.76 12.01
C LYS A 149 -9.97 10.29 13.18
N HIS A 150 -8.75 9.80 13.39
CA HIS A 150 -7.84 10.31 14.40
C HIS A 150 -7.49 11.78 14.14
N HIS A 151 -7.18 12.13 12.90
CA HIS A 151 -6.91 13.51 12.50
C HIS A 151 -8.11 14.44 12.76
N LEU A 152 -9.31 14.03 12.40
CA LEU A 152 -10.54 14.80 12.70
C LEU A 152 -10.74 15.05 14.19
N ARG A 153 -10.38 14.07 15.04
CA ARG A 153 -10.51 14.18 16.50
C ARG A 153 -9.43 15.09 17.11
N SER A 154 -8.26 15.16 16.50
CA SER A 154 -7.13 15.99 16.98
C SER A 154 -7.34 17.49 16.74
N ILE A 155 -8.30 17.86 15.89
CA ILE A 155 -8.53 19.25 15.49
C ILE A 155 -9.85 19.75 16.09
N ASN A 156 -9.76 20.92 16.72
CA ASN A 156 -10.95 21.61 17.20
C ASN A 156 -11.61 22.40 16.04
N ARG A 157 -12.53 21.76 15.34
CA ARG A 157 -13.29 22.38 14.23
C ARG A 157 -13.97 23.69 14.66
N GLN A 158 -14.55 23.70 15.87
CA GLN A 158 -15.25 24.88 16.36
C GLN A 158 -14.30 26.09 16.53
N ALA A 159 -13.06 25.84 17.00
CA ALA A 159 -12.06 26.87 17.11
C ALA A 159 -11.72 27.48 15.73
N VAL A 160 -11.57 26.65 14.69
CA VAL A 160 -11.28 27.14 13.34
C VAL A 160 -12.44 27.93 12.75
N GLN A 161 -13.68 27.49 12.98
CA GLN A 161 -14.87 28.25 12.59
C GLN A 161 -14.98 29.59 13.30
N ASN A 162 -14.71 29.64 14.61
CA ASN A 162 -14.71 30.87 15.39
C ASN A 162 -13.61 31.83 14.88
N GLN A 163 -12.41 31.32 14.57
CA GLN A 163 -11.34 32.11 13.96
C GLN A 163 -11.75 32.70 12.62
N LEU A 164 -12.45 31.93 11.77
CA LEU A 164 -12.95 32.41 10.49
C LEU A 164 -13.93 33.57 10.67
N VAL A 165 -14.93 33.41 11.53
CA VAL A 165 -15.90 34.46 11.83
C VAL A 165 -15.23 35.73 12.37
N GLN A 166 -14.23 35.56 13.24
CA GLN A 166 -13.46 36.69 13.78
C GLN A 166 -12.64 37.38 12.69
N ALA A 167 -11.97 36.61 11.80
CA ALA A 167 -11.20 37.17 10.70
C ALA A 167 -12.10 37.93 9.70
N GLU A 168 -13.30 37.42 9.39
CA GLU A 168 -14.28 38.09 8.53
C GLU A 168 -14.72 39.45 9.14
N ARG A 169 -15.00 39.49 10.44
CA ARG A 169 -15.30 40.74 11.15
C ARG A 169 -14.12 41.72 11.14
N SER A 170 -12.88 41.23 11.24
CA SER A 170 -11.69 42.08 11.18
C SER A 170 -11.53 42.73 9.80
N VAL A 171 -11.86 42.05 8.71
CA VAL A 171 -11.88 42.62 7.35
C VAL A 171 -12.88 43.78 7.27
N GLU A 172 -14.07 43.62 7.85
CA GLU A 172 -15.13 44.65 7.83
C GLU A 172 -14.72 45.91 8.61
N HIS A 173 -13.96 45.76 9.70
CA HIS A 173 -13.55 46.87 10.58
C HIS A 173 -12.19 47.47 10.21
N SER A 174 -11.45 46.89 9.28
CA SER A 174 -10.13 47.38 8.85
C SER A 174 -10.28 48.71 8.08
N LYS A 175 -9.60 49.75 8.61
CA LYS A 175 -9.59 51.11 8.04
C LYS A 175 -8.48 51.31 7.02
N ASP A 176 -7.41 50.54 7.11
CA ASP A 176 -6.22 50.59 6.22
C ASP A 176 -6.36 49.50 5.13
N ASP A 177 -6.13 49.88 3.88
CA ASP A 177 -6.16 48.95 2.74
C ASP A 177 -5.11 47.85 2.82
N ARG A 178 -3.97 48.14 3.45
CA ARG A 178 -2.91 47.14 3.63
C ARG A 178 -3.30 46.09 4.67
N GLU A 179 -3.86 46.55 5.78
CA GLU A 179 -4.38 45.69 6.84
C GLU A 179 -5.54 44.82 6.28
N ARG A 180 -6.45 45.43 5.54
CA ARG A 180 -7.59 44.74 4.90
C ARG A 180 -7.13 43.61 3.99
N ARG A 181 -6.09 43.80 3.16
CA ARG A 181 -5.53 42.75 2.29
C ARG A 181 -4.96 41.58 3.10
N ILE A 182 -4.27 41.86 4.20
CA ILE A 182 -3.74 40.81 5.10
C ILE A 182 -4.88 40.02 5.70
N GLN A 183 -5.91 40.67 6.22
CA GLN A 183 -7.07 39.99 6.80
C GLN A 183 -7.87 39.20 5.75
N GLN A 184 -8.02 39.70 4.53
CA GLN A 184 -8.64 38.96 3.43
C GLN A 184 -7.86 37.69 3.09
N SER A 185 -6.53 37.74 3.05
CA SER A 185 -5.70 36.56 2.83
C SER A 185 -5.87 35.53 3.97
N ASN A 186 -5.97 36.00 5.21
CA ASN A 186 -6.22 35.14 6.37
C ASN A 186 -7.60 34.45 6.30
N VAL A 187 -8.62 35.21 5.93
CA VAL A 187 -9.99 34.65 5.70
C VAL A 187 -9.95 33.56 4.64
N GLU A 188 -9.24 33.78 3.52
CA GLU A 188 -9.13 32.78 2.46
C GLU A 188 -8.44 31.50 2.94
N ILE A 189 -7.36 31.62 3.70
CA ILE A 189 -6.67 30.48 4.32
C ILE A 189 -7.60 29.72 5.24
N LEU A 190 -8.34 30.41 6.10
CA LEU A 190 -9.29 29.77 7.03
C LEU A 190 -10.46 29.11 6.30
N LYS A 191 -10.97 29.71 5.23
CA LYS A 191 -12.02 29.08 4.36
C LYS A 191 -11.52 27.78 3.74
N ARG A 192 -10.32 27.81 3.17
CA ARG A 192 -9.69 26.57 2.62
C ARG A 192 -9.52 25.50 3.68
N ARG A 193 -9.13 25.89 4.90
CA ARG A 193 -8.97 24.98 6.03
C ARG A 193 -10.31 24.34 6.44
N VAL A 194 -11.38 25.12 6.54
CA VAL A 194 -12.73 24.61 6.84
C VAL A 194 -13.22 23.66 5.73
N ALA A 195 -13.02 24.02 4.46
CA ALA A 195 -13.38 23.15 3.33
C ALA A 195 -12.64 21.82 3.38
N ALA A 196 -11.34 21.84 3.64
CA ALA A 196 -10.52 20.63 3.76
C ALA A 196 -10.99 19.70 4.90
N PHE A 197 -11.46 20.26 6.03
CA PHE A 197 -12.10 19.44 7.09
C PHE A 197 -13.38 18.75 6.62
N GLN A 198 -14.21 19.47 5.88
CA GLN A 198 -15.43 18.89 5.34
C GLN A 198 -15.14 17.76 4.35
N ASP A 199 -14.07 17.90 3.55
CA ASP A 199 -13.63 16.86 2.62
C ASP A 199 -13.15 15.61 3.36
N ILE A 200 -12.36 15.76 4.43
CA ILE A 200 -11.92 14.63 5.26
C ILE A 200 -13.14 13.97 5.93
N GLU A 201 -14.08 14.74 6.47
CA GLU A 201 -15.30 14.20 7.11
C GLU A 201 -16.14 13.40 6.11
N ARG A 202 -16.32 13.91 4.88
CA ARG A 202 -16.99 13.18 3.79
C ARG A 202 -16.25 11.89 3.44
N SER A 203 -14.94 11.94 3.33
CA SER A 203 -14.14 10.76 3.03
C SER A 203 -14.20 9.70 4.14
N VAL A 204 -14.25 10.08 5.40
CA VAL A 204 -14.44 9.16 6.53
C VAL A 204 -15.78 8.44 6.43
N LYS A 205 -16.86 9.17 6.17
CA LYS A 205 -18.20 8.57 5.98
C LYS A 205 -18.26 7.63 4.79
N LEU A 206 -17.60 8.00 3.68
CA LEU A 206 -17.53 7.15 2.49
C LEU A 206 -16.83 5.83 2.81
N VAL A 207 -15.67 5.88 3.48
CA VAL A 207 -14.92 4.67 3.84
C VAL A 207 -15.70 3.81 4.82
N GLU A 208 -16.38 4.41 5.80
CA GLU A 208 -17.24 3.70 6.75
C GLU A 208 -18.34 2.92 6.03
N GLY A 209 -19.03 3.56 5.07
CA GLY A 209 -20.02 2.89 4.23
C GLY A 209 -19.43 1.75 3.40
N GLN A 210 -18.20 1.93 2.87
CA GLN A 210 -17.53 0.90 2.08
C GLN A 210 -17.10 -0.29 2.95
N LEU A 211 -16.60 -0.05 4.17
CA LEU A 211 -16.27 -1.13 5.11
C LEU A 211 -17.52 -1.95 5.43
N GLN A 212 -18.64 -1.29 5.73
CA GLN A 212 -19.91 -1.97 5.97
C GLN A 212 -20.40 -2.76 4.76
N SER A 213 -20.21 -2.24 3.54
CA SER A 213 -20.55 -2.94 2.30
C SER A 213 -19.74 -4.22 2.14
N ILE A 214 -18.44 -4.21 2.46
CA ILE A 214 -17.59 -5.39 2.43
C ILE A 214 -18.05 -6.43 3.46
N GLU A 215 -18.32 -6.02 4.70
CA GLU A 215 -18.82 -6.91 5.75
C GLU A 215 -20.14 -7.60 5.33
N ASN A 216 -21.10 -6.83 4.84
CA ASN A 216 -22.38 -7.33 4.37
C ASN A 216 -22.21 -8.32 3.20
N PHE A 217 -21.26 -8.04 2.29
CA PHE A 217 -20.98 -8.91 1.18
C PHE A 217 -20.40 -10.27 1.63
N PHE A 218 -19.49 -10.27 2.62
CA PHE A 218 -18.99 -11.52 3.19
C PHE A 218 -20.13 -12.33 3.85
N GLY A 219 -21.04 -11.66 4.57
CA GLY A 219 -22.23 -12.30 5.11
C GLY A 219 -23.10 -12.94 4.03
N LEU A 220 -23.39 -12.18 2.97
CA LEU A 220 -24.19 -12.67 1.84
C LEU A 220 -23.55 -13.89 1.17
N VAL A 221 -22.23 -13.87 0.91
CA VAL A 221 -21.51 -15.02 0.34
C VAL A 221 -21.57 -16.22 1.25
N ASN A 222 -21.37 -16.03 2.57
CA ASN A 222 -21.47 -17.10 3.55
C ASN A 222 -22.86 -17.75 3.54
N ASP A 223 -23.92 -16.96 3.56
CA ASP A 223 -25.30 -17.44 3.56
C ASP A 223 -25.63 -18.19 2.27
N GLN A 224 -25.17 -17.71 1.12
CA GLN A 224 -25.37 -18.38 -0.16
C GLN A 224 -24.64 -19.73 -0.24
N VAL A 225 -23.42 -19.80 0.29
CA VAL A 225 -22.63 -21.05 0.32
C VAL A 225 -23.25 -22.08 1.26
N VAL A 226 -23.88 -21.65 2.36
CA VAL A 226 -24.52 -22.55 3.34
C VAL A 226 -25.91 -23.02 2.86
N THR A 227 -26.70 -22.10 2.29
CA THR A 227 -28.12 -22.39 1.96
C THR A 227 -28.29 -23.09 0.62
N LEU A 228 -27.52 -22.71 -0.39
CA LEU A 228 -27.67 -23.21 -1.76
C LEU A 228 -26.32 -23.28 -2.47
N PRO A 229 -25.48 -24.26 -2.15
CA PRO A 229 -24.11 -24.34 -2.65
C PRO A 229 -24.04 -24.84 -4.10
N THR A 230 -24.80 -24.22 -5.01
CA THR A 230 -24.63 -24.48 -6.45
C THR A 230 -23.64 -23.48 -7.03
N PRO A 231 -22.67 -23.93 -7.87
CA PRO A 231 -21.69 -23.03 -8.48
C PRO A 231 -22.32 -21.86 -9.23
N GLU A 232 -23.49 -22.06 -9.84
CA GLU A 232 -24.21 -21.04 -10.60
C GLU A 232 -24.72 -19.90 -9.72
N ARG A 233 -25.19 -20.18 -8.51
CA ARG A 233 -25.70 -19.16 -7.59
C ARG A 233 -24.60 -18.36 -6.94
N VAL A 234 -23.48 -18.99 -6.60
CA VAL A 234 -22.33 -18.27 -6.07
C VAL A 234 -21.68 -17.41 -7.16
N SER A 235 -21.71 -17.85 -8.43
CA SER A 235 -21.23 -17.06 -9.56
C SER A 235 -22.15 -15.90 -9.93
N SER A 236 -23.44 -15.95 -9.55
CA SER A 236 -24.38 -14.84 -9.76
C SER A 236 -24.24 -13.69 -8.77
N LEU A 237 -23.43 -13.85 -7.70
CA LEU A 237 -23.13 -12.77 -6.79
C LEU A 237 -22.28 -11.71 -7.48
N ASP A 238 -22.63 -10.47 -7.25
CA ASP A 238 -22.01 -9.33 -7.94
C ASP A 238 -20.66 -8.92 -7.30
N PHE A 239 -19.66 -9.81 -7.45
CA PHE A 239 -18.29 -9.57 -7.03
C PHE A 239 -17.66 -8.39 -7.77
N GLU A 240 -18.08 -8.15 -9.01
CA GLU A 240 -17.56 -7.08 -9.85
C GLU A 240 -18.05 -5.73 -9.37
N GLN A 241 -19.34 -5.58 -9.08
CA GLN A 241 -19.93 -4.36 -8.55
C GLN A 241 -19.25 -3.93 -7.23
N LEU A 242 -19.01 -4.88 -6.31
CA LEU A 242 -18.26 -4.59 -5.09
C LEU A 242 -16.83 -4.13 -5.40
N SER A 243 -16.16 -4.79 -6.37
CA SER A 243 -14.82 -4.43 -6.81
C SER A 243 -14.76 -2.99 -7.31
N ASP A 244 -15.71 -2.63 -8.17
CA ASP A 244 -15.78 -1.30 -8.75
C ASP A 244 -16.05 -0.23 -7.69
N SER A 245 -16.96 -0.49 -6.75
CA SER A 245 -17.25 0.43 -5.66
C SER A 245 -16.03 0.66 -4.76
N ILE A 246 -15.23 -0.38 -4.48
CA ILE A 246 -13.97 -0.26 -3.73
C ILE A 246 -12.94 0.56 -4.53
N ALA A 247 -12.81 0.31 -5.83
CA ALA A 247 -11.89 1.04 -6.70
C ALA A 247 -12.25 2.54 -6.74
N MET A 248 -13.53 2.89 -6.89
CA MET A 248 -14.01 4.27 -6.83
C MET A 248 -13.72 4.93 -5.48
N THR A 249 -13.93 4.21 -4.37
CA THR A 249 -13.60 4.71 -3.04
C THR A 249 -12.10 4.99 -2.90
N LYS A 250 -11.24 4.08 -3.36
CA LYS A 250 -9.78 4.27 -3.34
C LYS A 250 -9.35 5.46 -4.19
N GLN A 251 -9.92 5.63 -5.37
CA GLN A 251 -9.65 6.77 -6.24
C GLN A 251 -10.00 8.10 -5.54
N MET A 252 -11.19 8.22 -4.94
CA MET A 252 -11.57 9.43 -4.19
C MET A 252 -10.64 9.70 -2.99
N LEU A 253 -10.11 8.63 -2.36
CA LEU A 253 -9.14 8.77 -1.29
C LEU A 253 -7.79 9.27 -1.79
N GLU A 254 -7.35 8.86 -2.97
CA GLU A 254 -6.14 9.37 -3.63
C GLU A 254 -6.29 10.86 -4.00
N GLU A 255 -7.41 11.26 -4.60
CA GLU A 255 -7.70 12.66 -4.94
C GLU A 255 -7.69 13.59 -3.72
N THR A 256 -8.09 13.09 -2.55
CA THR A 256 -8.07 13.84 -1.28
C THR A 256 -6.78 13.67 -0.47
N SER A 257 -5.82 12.87 -0.95
CA SER A 257 -4.58 12.54 -0.23
C SER A 257 -3.68 13.74 -0.04
N ASP A 258 -3.50 14.55 -1.07
CA ASP A 258 -2.64 15.74 -1.04
C ASP A 258 -3.19 16.80 -0.07
N THR A 259 -4.51 16.98 -0.07
CA THR A 259 -5.19 17.87 0.87
C THR A 259 -5.01 17.39 2.31
N PHE A 260 -5.13 16.09 2.54
CA PHE A 260 -4.90 15.48 3.85
C PHE A 260 -3.44 15.64 4.31
N ALA A 261 -2.48 15.36 3.43
CA ALA A 261 -1.04 15.49 3.74
C ALA A 261 -0.64 16.93 4.07
N ALA A 262 -1.18 17.91 3.34
CA ALA A 262 -0.95 19.32 3.60
C ALA A 262 -1.47 19.76 4.99
N LEU A 263 -2.66 19.28 5.38
CA LEU A 263 -3.22 19.57 6.70
C LEU A 263 -2.46 18.88 7.84
N ASP A 264 -2.04 17.64 7.65
CA ASP A 264 -1.30 16.87 8.66
C ASP A 264 0.08 17.50 8.92
N SER A 265 0.78 17.94 7.88
CA SER A 265 2.07 18.64 7.99
C SER A 265 1.95 19.97 8.73
N HIS A 266 0.90 20.74 8.45
CA HIS A 266 0.66 22.02 9.10
C HIS A 266 0.33 21.85 10.60
N ASN A 267 -0.43 20.82 10.95
CA ASN A 267 -0.80 20.54 12.34
C ASN A 267 0.40 20.08 13.19
N ARG A 268 1.33 19.31 12.59
CA ARG A 268 2.60 18.94 13.25
C ARG A 268 3.50 20.16 13.48
N GLY A 269 3.49 21.13 12.57
CA GLY A 269 4.21 22.40 12.73
C GLY A 269 3.70 23.20 13.94
N ILE A 270 2.39 23.37 14.08
CA ILE A 270 1.78 24.13 15.18
C ILE A 270 2.02 23.45 16.53
N GLY A 271 1.89 22.13 16.63
CA GLY A 271 2.15 21.39 17.86
C GLY A 271 3.60 21.55 18.36
N ASN A 272 4.58 21.66 17.45
CA ASN A 272 5.97 21.92 17.81
C ASN A 272 6.18 23.36 18.32
N TYR A 273 5.48 24.35 17.78
CA TYR A 273 5.55 25.73 18.26
C TYR A 273 4.95 25.89 19.66
N GLU A 274 3.81 25.24 19.96
CA GLU A 274 3.21 25.24 21.29
C GLU A 274 4.10 24.58 22.35
N LEU A 275 4.76 23.46 21.99
CA LEU A 275 5.74 22.81 22.87
C LEU A 275 6.97 23.68 23.13
N LEU A 276 7.46 24.42 22.14
CA LEU A 276 8.60 25.33 22.29
C LEU A 276 8.22 26.53 23.17
N LEU A 277 7.02 27.08 23.02
CA LEU A 277 6.54 28.20 23.85
C LEU A 277 6.26 27.77 25.31
N SER A 278 5.77 26.57 25.54
CA SER A 278 5.56 26.04 26.89
C SER A 278 6.85 25.73 27.64
N ASN A 279 7.94 25.40 26.91
CA ASN A 279 9.26 25.19 27.49
C ASN A 279 10.08 26.48 27.72
N SER A 280 9.70 27.59 27.06
CA SER A 280 10.36 28.91 27.26
C SER A 280 9.76 29.71 28.40
N SER A 281 8.65 29.24 28.99
CA SER A 281 7.97 29.88 30.13
C SER A 281 8.24 29.21 31.48
N LYS A 282 9.21 28.29 31.54
CA LYS A 282 9.78 27.70 32.75
C LYS A 282 11.21 28.17 32.91
#